data_581507c841411c20f077a987d4590582
#
_entry.id   581507c841411c20f077a987d4590582
#
_cell.length_a   1.000
_cell.length_b   1.000
_cell.length_c   1.000
_cell.angle_alpha   90.00
_cell.angle_beta   90.00
_cell.angle_gamma   90.00
#
_symmetry.space_group_name_H-M   'P 1'
#
loop_
_entity.id
_entity.type
_entity.pdbx_description
1 polymer ?
#
loop_
_entity_poly.entity_id
_entity_poly.type
_entity_poly.pdbx_seq_one_letter_code
_entity_poly.pdbx_strand_id
1 'polypeptide(L)'
;MLIPLFTLPFLPIIFGMEKLFKWLPNHYYWKTHDFEADYLIQHKLAYLNEDSFIFRAFLYFALWNIIALFIYFNSMKHDKSGDIKILERLRYFCMSPMGVFFFISLTFAGLDWQMSLDPHWYSTMYGVYTFAGAFLAFLAFLTFTIIRLQDQGYLRGIVSIEHFHDLGKYLFAFTVFYCYIAGA
;
A
#
# COMPACT_ATOMS: atom_id res chain seq x y z
N MET A 1 6.64 14.08 6.20
CA MET A 1 7.09 13.96 4.81
C MET A 1 7.96 12.71 4.63
N LEU A 2 7.41 11.52 4.93
CA LEU A 2 8.17 10.25 4.97
C LEU A 2 7.98 9.39 3.69
N ILE A 3 6.96 9.66 2.86
CA ILE A 3 6.63 8.80 1.71
C ILE A 3 7.76 8.68 0.70
N PRO A 4 8.50 9.73 0.31
CA PRO A 4 9.68 9.58 -0.55
C PRO A 4 10.76 8.68 0.06
N LEU A 5 10.85 8.66 1.40
CA LEU A 5 11.82 7.80 2.10
C LEU A 5 11.47 6.30 1.95
N PHE A 6 10.18 5.96 1.82
CA PHE A 6 9.75 4.57 1.62
C PHE A 6 10.06 4.02 0.23
N THR A 7 10.46 4.86 -0.73
CA THR A 7 10.97 4.38 -2.03
C THR A 7 12.36 3.76 -1.91
N LEU A 8 13.17 4.21 -0.94
CA LEU A 8 14.54 3.72 -0.75
C LEU A 8 14.61 2.22 -0.38
N PRO A 9 13.77 1.69 0.56
CA PRO A 9 13.74 0.27 0.85
C PRO A 9 13.31 -0.62 -0.32
N PHE A 10 12.74 -0.05 -1.39
CA PHE A 10 12.38 -0.79 -2.59
C PHE A 10 13.57 -1.03 -3.54
N LEU A 11 14.64 -0.22 -3.45
CA LEU A 11 15.83 -0.36 -4.28
C LEU A 11 16.48 -1.76 -4.19
N PRO A 12 16.67 -2.37 -2.99
CA PRO A 12 17.19 -3.73 -2.90
C PRO A 12 16.35 -4.78 -3.64
N ILE A 13 15.02 -4.55 -3.75
CA ILE A 13 14.12 -5.45 -4.48
C ILE A 13 14.42 -5.36 -5.98
N ILE A 14 14.64 -4.15 -6.51
CA ILE A 14 15.01 -3.94 -7.92
C ILE A 14 16.36 -4.60 -8.22
N PHE A 15 17.37 -4.38 -7.39
CA PHE A 15 18.70 -5.00 -7.59
C PHE A 15 18.73 -6.51 -7.36
N GLY A 16 17.78 -7.04 -6.58
CA GLY A 16 17.67 -8.46 -6.26
C GLY A 16 16.59 -9.21 -7.04
N MET A 17 15.99 -8.60 -8.07
CA MET A 17 14.83 -9.16 -8.79
C MET A 17 15.07 -10.58 -9.28
N GLU A 18 16.23 -10.87 -9.88
CA GLU A 18 16.58 -12.20 -10.39
C GLU A 18 16.59 -13.31 -9.32
N LYS A 19 16.80 -12.94 -8.06
CA LYS A 19 16.77 -13.88 -6.94
C LYS A 19 15.40 -14.02 -6.29
N LEU A 20 14.54 -13.03 -6.47
CA LEU A 20 13.22 -12.96 -5.84
C LEU A 20 12.13 -13.52 -6.73
N PHE A 21 12.11 -13.15 -8.02
CA PHE A 21 11.00 -13.41 -8.89
C PHE A 21 11.25 -14.57 -9.83
N LYS A 22 10.48 -15.65 -9.66
CA LYS A 22 10.55 -16.87 -10.49
C LYS A 22 10.18 -16.66 -11.96
N TRP A 23 9.48 -15.60 -12.30
CA TRP A 23 9.12 -15.29 -13.69
C TRP A 23 10.27 -14.69 -14.50
N LEU A 24 11.42 -14.41 -13.87
CA LEU A 24 12.64 -14.01 -14.59
C LEU A 24 13.44 -15.24 -15.03
N PRO A 25 13.92 -15.28 -16.30
CA PRO A 25 14.63 -16.45 -16.84
C PRO A 25 15.94 -16.75 -16.11
N ASN A 26 16.58 -15.74 -15.51
CA ASN A 26 17.83 -15.89 -14.76
C ASN A 26 17.66 -16.39 -13.31
N HIS A 27 16.41 -16.60 -12.86
CA HIS A 27 16.17 -17.09 -11.52
C HIS A 27 16.75 -18.52 -11.33
N TYR A 28 17.33 -18.79 -10.16
CA TYR A 28 18.01 -20.08 -9.87
C TYR A 28 17.10 -21.31 -10.04
N TYR A 29 15.79 -21.17 -9.92
CA TYR A 29 14.79 -22.25 -10.13
C TYR A 29 14.94 -22.89 -11.52
N TRP A 30 15.26 -22.10 -12.54
CA TRP A 30 15.38 -22.54 -13.92
C TRP A 30 16.69 -23.28 -14.24
N LYS A 31 17.60 -23.41 -13.28
CA LYS A 31 18.77 -24.27 -13.43
C LYS A 31 18.42 -25.76 -13.49
N THR A 32 17.26 -26.12 -12.92
CA THR A 32 16.76 -27.52 -12.86
C THR A 32 15.44 -27.71 -13.58
N HIS A 33 14.81 -26.64 -14.04
CA HIS A 33 13.53 -26.64 -14.72
C HIS A 33 13.64 -25.87 -16.04
N ASP A 34 12.85 -26.25 -17.03
CA ASP A 34 12.85 -25.59 -18.33
C ASP A 34 11.90 -24.39 -18.31
N PHE A 35 12.46 -23.19 -18.46
CA PHE A 35 11.70 -21.93 -18.49
C PHE A 35 10.80 -21.82 -19.71
N GLU A 36 11.28 -22.29 -20.88
CA GLU A 36 10.53 -22.20 -22.14
C GLU A 36 9.35 -23.18 -22.18
N ALA A 37 9.45 -24.29 -21.47
CA ALA A 37 8.41 -25.29 -21.37
C ALA A 37 7.28 -24.92 -20.39
N ASP A 38 7.47 -23.90 -19.53
CA ASP A 38 6.46 -23.47 -18.57
C ASP A 38 5.38 -22.60 -19.22
N TYR A 39 4.31 -23.24 -19.68
CA TYR A 39 3.18 -22.59 -20.34
C TYR A 39 2.55 -21.44 -19.54
N LEU A 40 2.44 -21.59 -18.21
CA LEU A 40 1.81 -20.57 -17.36
C LEU A 40 2.63 -19.29 -17.30
N ILE A 41 3.95 -19.42 -17.21
CA ILE A 41 4.85 -18.26 -17.21
C ILE A 41 4.89 -17.62 -18.59
N GLN A 42 5.01 -18.41 -19.66
CA GLN A 42 5.05 -17.89 -21.03
C GLN A 42 3.83 -17.01 -21.34
N HIS A 43 2.63 -17.42 -20.91
CA HIS A 43 1.43 -16.60 -21.06
C HIS A 43 1.44 -15.29 -20.27
N LYS A 44 2.17 -15.25 -19.15
CA LYS A 44 2.26 -14.07 -18.28
C LYS A 44 3.39 -13.11 -18.66
N LEU A 45 4.32 -13.48 -19.54
CA LEU A 45 5.46 -12.67 -19.91
C LEU A 45 5.09 -11.29 -20.49
N ALA A 46 3.92 -11.17 -21.14
CA ALA A 46 3.42 -9.89 -21.63
C ALA A 46 3.21 -8.86 -20.50
N TYR A 47 2.88 -9.33 -19.31
CA TYR A 47 2.65 -8.53 -18.12
C TYR A 47 3.82 -8.59 -17.13
N LEU A 48 4.34 -9.80 -16.87
CA LEU A 48 5.44 -10.08 -15.94
C LEU A 48 6.78 -10.05 -16.71
N ASN A 49 7.24 -8.86 -17.07
CA ASN A 49 8.57 -8.62 -17.60
C ASN A 49 9.25 -7.50 -16.81
N GLU A 50 10.56 -7.47 -16.83
CA GLU A 50 11.39 -6.57 -16.02
C GLU A 50 11.06 -5.09 -16.27
N ASP A 51 11.01 -4.68 -17.53
CA ASP A 51 10.76 -3.28 -17.90
C ASP A 51 9.37 -2.81 -17.43
N SER A 52 8.34 -3.63 -17.68
CA SER A 52 6.97 -3.31 -17.26
C SER A 52 6.83 -3.31 -15.73
N PHE A 53 7.52 -4.21 -15.02
CA PHE A 53 7.50 -4.26 -13.57
C PHE A 53 8.10 -2.99 -12.97
N ILE A 54 9.29 -2.58 -13.43
CA ILE A 54 9.96 -1.36 -12.97
C ILE A 54 9.12 -0.13 -13.30
N PHE A 55 8.56 -0.06 -14.51
CA PHE A 55 7.70 1.04 -14.92
C PHE A 55 6.45 1.16 -14.04
N ARG A 56 5.76 0.04 -13.75
CA ARG A 56 4.59 0.04 -12.86
C ARG A 56 4.97 0.42 -11.44
N ALA A 57 6.08 -0.09 -10.91
CA ALA A 57 6.58 0.29 -9.58
C ALA A 57 6.82 1.80 -9.50
N PHE A 58 7.45 2.40 -10.52
CA PHE A 58 7.64 3.84 -10.61
C PHE A 58 6.29 4.59 -10.61
N LEU A 59 5.30 4.12 -11.37
CA LEU A 59 3.97 4.73 -11.41
C LEU A 59 3.27 4.70 -10.04
N TYR A 60 3.34 3.57 -9.31
CA TYR A 60 2.75 3.48 -7.97
C TYR A 60 3.40 4.46 -7.00
N PHE A 61 4.73 4.50 -6.95
CA PHE A 61 5.43 5.45 -6.08
C PHE A 61 5.20 6.90 -6.50
N ALA A 62 5.17 7.22 -7.79
CA ALA A 62 4.88 8.56 -8.28
C ALA A 62 3.47 9.00 -7.85
N LEU A 63 2.46 8.15 -8.06
CA LEU A 63 1.08 8.41 -7.66
C LEU A 63 0.96 8.66 -6.15
N TRP A 64 1.55 7.78 -5.33
CA TRP A 64 1.49 7.91 -3.88
C TRP A 64 2.22 9.16 -3.37
N ASN A 65 3.35 9.51 -3.98
CA ASN A 65 4.07 10.74 -3.64
C ASN A 65 3.26 11.98 -4.05
N ILE A 66 2.62 11.99 -5.22
CA ILE A 66 1.75 13.09 -5.66
C ILE A 66 0.58 13.29 -4.69
N ILE A 67 -0.10 12.22 -4.31
CA ILE A 67 -1.21 12.26 -3.34
C ILE A 67 -0.71 12.83 -2.00
N ALA A 68 0.40 12.32 -1.49
CA ALA A 68 0.96 12.75 -0.21
C ALA A 68 1.41 14.22 -0.22
N LEU A 69 2.06 14.65 -1.28
CA LEU A 69 2.48 16.04 -1.45
C LEU A 69 1.28 16.98 -1.58
N PHE A 70 0.25 16.56 -2.31
CA PHE A 70 -0.98 17.33 -2.43
C PHE A 70 -1.65 17.54 -1.06
N ILE A 71 -1.79 16.47 -0.27
CA ILE A 71 -2.36 16.54 1.08
C ILE A 71 -1.48 17.43 1.97
N TYR A 72 -0.17 17.22 1.95
CA TYR A 72 0.78 17.97 2.77
C TYR A 72 0.74 19.48 2.49
N PHE A 73 0.84 19.89 1.22
CA PHE A 73 0.86 21.32 0.88
C PHE A 73 -0.47 22.01 1.17
N ASN A 74 -1.61 21.32 0.94
CA ASN A 74 -2.91 21.90 1.27
C ASN A 74 -3.15 21.97 2.78
N SER A 75 -2.70 20.98 3.56
CA SER A 75 -2.75 21.03 5.02
C SER A 75 -1.91 22.19 5.56
N MET A 76 -0.68 22.35 5.10
CA MET A 76 0.18 23.48 5.46
C MET A 76 -0.43 24.83 5.09
N LYS A 77 -1.13 24.91 3.95
CA LYS A 77 -1.82 26.12 3.53
C LYS A 77 -3.00 26.43 4.44
N HIS A 78 -3.77 25.40 4.83
CA HIS A 78 -4.86 25.54 5.79
C HIS A 78 -4.34 26.03 7.15
N ASP A 79 -3.27 25.45 7.67
CA ASP A 79 -2.67 25.84 8.96
C ASP A 79 -2.23 27.31 8.99
N LYS A 80 -1.79 27.86 7.84
CA LYS A 80 -1.38 29.27 7.72
C LYS A 80 -2.54 30.24 7.53
N SER A 81 -3.58 29.83 6.79
CA SER A 81 -4.69 30.71 6.37
C SER A 81 -5.91 30.61 7.26
N GLY A 82 -6.11 29.49 7.97
CA GLY A 82 -7.35 29.18 8.69
C GLY A 82 -8.57 28.98 7.78
N ASP A 83 -8.39 28.91 6.46
CA ASP A 83 -9.50 28.83 5.50
C ASP A 83 -10.11 27.43 5.45
N ILE A 84 -11.34 27.29 5.94
CA ILE A 84 -12.10 26.04 5.98
C ILE A 84 -12.34 25.46 4.59
N LYS A 85 -12.44 26.28 3.54
CA LYS A 85 -12.63 25.82 2.16
C LYS A 85 -11.49 24.92 1.67
N ILE A 86 -10.27 25.14 2.17
CA ILE A 86 -9.14 24.27 1.84
C ILE A 86 -9.33 22.88 2.44
N LEU A 87 -9.82 22.82 3.67
CA LEU A 87 -10.09 21.55 4.36
C LEU A 87 -11.26 20.78 3.70
N GLU A 88 -12.32 21.49 3.30
CA GLU A 88 -13.44 20.89 2.55
C GLU A 88 -12.97 20.34 1.20
N ARG A 89 -12.11 21.08 0.49
CA ARG A 89 -11.53 20.61 -0.78
C ARG A 89 -10.66 19.37 -0.56
N LEU A 90 -9.78 19.37 0.46
CA LEU A 90 -8.99 18.20 0.82
C LEU A 90 -9.87 16.99 1.11
N ARG A 91 -10.91 17.17 1.94
CA ARG A 91 -11.84 16.09 2.26
C ARG A 91 -12.53 15.54 1.02
N TYR A 92 -12.99 16.41 0.12
CA TYR A 92 -13.63 15.99 -1.12
C TYR A 92 -12.69 15.18 -2.01
N PHE A 93 -11.46 15.67 -2.26
CA PHE A 93 -10.51 14.97 -3.11
C PHE A 93 -9.97 13.68 -2.49
N CYS A 94 -9.71 13.66 -1.18
CA CYS A 94 -9.22 12.46 -0.50
C CYS A 94 -10.27 11.36 -0.43
N MET A 95 -11.55 11.71 -0.22
CA MET A 95 -12.62 10.71 -0.08
C MET A 95 -13.12 10.13 -1.40
N SER A 96 -12.95 10.82 -2.53
CA SER A 96 -13.51 10.38 -3.80
C SER A 96 -12.41 9.98 -4.80
N PRO A 97 -11.81 10.90 -5.58
CA PRO A 97 -10.91 10.45 -6.65
C PRO A 97 -9.59 9.84 -6.15
N MET A 98 -8.92 10.49 -5.19
CA MET A 98 -7.63 10.02 -4.70
C MET A 98 -7.73 8.70 -3.94
N GLY A 99 -8.79 8.51 -3.15
CA GLY A 99 -9.04 7.26 -2.44
C GLY A 99 -9.21 6.09 -3.39
N VAL A 100 -9.96 6.27 -4.47
CA VAL A 100 -10.17 5.24 -5.51
C VAL A 100 -8.87 4.90 -6.21
N PHE A 101 -8.11 5.90 -6.67
CA PHE A 101 -6.82 5.68 -7.33
C PHE A 101 -5.79 5.03 -6.40
N PHE A 102 -5.77 5.44 -5.12
CA PHE A 102 -4.90 4.82 -4.13
C PHE A 102 -5.25 3.34 -3.91
N PHE A 103 -6.54 3.03 -3.74
CA PHE A 103 -7.01 1.66 -3.56
C PHE A 103 -6.66 0.76 -4.75
N ILE A 104 -6.92 1.22 -5.97
CA ILE A 104 -6.61 0.48 -7.19
C ILE A 104 -5.10 0.25 -7.30
N SER A 105 -4.28 1.29 -7.12
CA SER A 105 -2.83 1.17 -7.22
C SER A 105 -2.24 0.29 -6.13
N LEU A 106 -2.78 0.31 -4.90
CA LEU A 106 -2.36 -0.58 -3.82
C LEU A 106 -2.68 -2.05 -4.14
N THR A 107 -3.85 -2.31 -4.73
CA THR A 107 -4.23 -3.65 -5.19
C THR A 107 -3.26 -4.17 -6.24
N PHE A 108 -2.98 -3.38 -7.28
CA PHE A 108 -2.02 -3.79 -8.32
C PHE A 108 -0.59 -3.91 -7.78
N ALA A 109 -0.16 -3.05 -6.87
CA ALA A 109 1.14 -3.20 -6.21
C ALA A 109 1.23 -4.50 -5.41
N GLY A 110 0.17 -4.91 -4.71
CA GLY A 110 0.10 -6.20 -4.03
C GLY A 110 0.23 -7.40 -5.00
N LEU A 111 -0.44 -7.32 -6.17
CA LEU A 111 -0.33 -8.33 -7.21
C LEU A 111 1.09 -8.39 -7.80
N ASP A 112 1.68 -7.22 -8.10
CA ASP A 112 3.01 -7.14 -8.72
C ASP A 112 4.14 -7.53 -7.76
N TRP A 113 4.08 -7.12 -6.49
CA TRP A 113 5.22 -7.26 -5.56
C TRP A 113 5.14 -8.50 -4.68
N GLN A 114 3.94 -8.96 -4.37
CA GLN A 114 3.73 -10.10 -3.47
C GLN A 114 3.22 -11.33 -4.19
N MET A 115 2.09 -11.23 -4.92
CA MET A 115 1.52 -12.39 -5.58
C MET A 115 2.43 -12.91 -6.70
N SER A 116 3.15 -12.05 -7.41
CA SER A 116 4.06 -12.43 -8.50
C SER A 116 5.32 -13.17 -8.03
N LEU A 117 5.60 -13.25 -6.72
CA LEU A 117 6.67 -14.09 -6.18
C LEU A 117 6.49 -15.56 -6.52
N ASP A 118 5.24 -16.03 -6.57
CA ASP A 118 4.90 -17.36 -7.08
C ASP A 118 3.94 -17.25 -8.25
N PRO A 119 4.44 -17.21 -9.49
CA PRO A 119 3.63 -16.99 -10.68
C PRO A 119 2.67 -18.15 -11.00
N HIS A 120 2.84 -19.33 -10.38
CA HIS A 120 1.94 -20.46 -10.53
C HIS A 120 0.70 -20.35 -9.66
N TRP A 121 0.79 -19.61 -8.57
CA TRP A 121 -0.33 -19.34 -7.68
C TRP A 121 -1.03 -18.03 -8.03
N TYR A 122 -2.34 -17.99 -7.97
CA TYR A 122 -3.11 -16.76 -8.14
C TYR A 122 -4.40 -16.79 -7.32
N SER A 123 -4.82 -15.61 -6.86
CA SER A 123 -6.08 -15.41 -6.20
C SER A 123 -6.67 -14.04 -6.58
N THR A 124 -7.93 -14.03 -6.99
CA THR A 124 -8.64 -12.77 -7.30
C THR A 124 -8.89 -11.93 -6.06
N MET A 125 -8.93 -12.55 -4.87
CA MET A 125 -9.13 -11.89 -3.58
C MET A 125 -7.84 -11.31 -2.99
N TYR A 126 -6.68 -11.57 -3.60
CA TYR A 126 -5.39 -11.16 -3.05
C TYR A 126 -5.26 -9.64 -2.89
N GLY A 127 -5.83 -8.85 -3.81
CA GLY A 127 -5.86 -7.40 -3.69
C GLY A 127 -6.66 -6.92 -2.48
N VAL A 128 -7.80 -7.55 -2.20
CA VAL A 128 -8.63 -7.24 -1.02
C VAL A 128 -7.91 -7.66 0.27
N TYR A 129 -7.25 -8.83 0.26
CA TYR A 129 -6.43 -9.30 1.37
C TYR A 129 -5.30 -8.33 1.70
N THR A 130 -4.54 -7.90 0.69
CA THR A 130 -3.44 -6.92 0.85
C THR A 130 -3.96 -5.59 1.39
N PHE A 131 -5.08 -5.11 0.86
CA PHE A 131 -5.71 -3.87 1.36
C PHE A 131 -6.15 -4.01 2.82
N ALA A 132 -6.85 -5.09 3.16
CA ALA A 132 -7.34 -5.30 4.52
C ALA A 132 -6.19 -5.35 5.54
N GLY A 133 -5.10 -6.06 5.22
CA GLY A 133 -3.90 -6.12 6.04
C GLY A 133 -3.21 -4.76 6.19
N ALA A 134 -3.03 -4.04 5.08
CA ALA A 134 -2.44 -2.70 5.09
C ALA A 134 -3.28 -1.70 5.90
N PHE A 135 -4.60 -1.75 5.77
CA PHE A 135 -5.50 -0.86 6.50
C PHE A 135 -5.53 -1.19 8.00
N LEU A 136 -5.54 -2.47 8.36
CA LEU A 136 -5.43 -2.91 9.75
C LEU A 136 -4.10 -2.44 10.39
N ALA A 137 -2.99 -2.59 9.67
CA ALA A 137 -1.68 -2.12 10.13
C ALA A 137 -1.66 -0.58 10.30
N PHE A 138 -2.29 0.15 9.37
CA PHE A 138 -2.45 1.61 9.48
C PHE A 138 -3.25 2.01 10.71
N LEU A 139 -4.39 1.36 10.98
CA LEU A 139 -5.21 1.65 12.17
C LEU A 139 -4.45 1.39 13.47
N ALA A 140 -3.69 0.30 13.53
CA ALA A 140 -2.85 -0.02 14.68
C ALA A 140 -1.76 1.04 14.89
N PHE A 141 -1.07 1.43 13.82
CA PHE A 141 -0.05 2.48 13.85
C PHE A 141 -0.63 3.84 14.25
N LEU A 142 -1.80 4.19 13.70
CA LEU A 142 -2.51 5.43 14.03
C LEU A 142 -2.86 5.47 15.53
N THR A 143 -3.46 4.39 16.03
CA THR A 143 -3.82 4.28 17.45
C THR A 143 -2.59 4.43 18.35
N PHE A 144 -1.50 3.72 18.04
CA PHE A 144 -0.23 3.83 18.77
C PHE A 144 0.32 5.26 18.76
N THR A 145 0.28 5.91 17.59
CA THR A 145 0.78 7.29 17.44
C THR A 145 -0.05 8.28 18.25
N ILE A 146 -1.39 8.16 18.23
CA ILE A 146 -2.28 9.03 19.01
C ILE A 146 -2.01 8.87 20.51
N ILE A 147 -1.86 7.63 21.01
CA ILE A 147 -1.53 7.38 22.42
C ILE A 147 -0.21 8.07 22.78
N ARG A 148 0.83 7.90 21.98
CA ARG A 148 2.14 8.53 22.21
C ARG A 148 2.08 10.06 22.23
N LEU A 149 1.35 10.65 21.29
CA LEU A 149 1.17 12.11 21.25
C LEU A 149 0.34 12.62 22.44
N GLN A 150 -0.65 11.88 22.89
CA GLN A 150 -1.44 12.23 24.06
C GLN A 150 -0.61 12.16 25.35
N ASP A 151 0.23 11.13 25.51
CA ASP A 151 1.17 11.01 26.65
C ASP A 151 2.16 12.18 26.69
N GLN A 152 2.62 12.65 25.52
CA GLN A 152 3.49 13.83 25.40
C GLN A 152 2.76 15.16 25.58
N GLY A 153 1.43 15.15 25.70
CA GLY A 153 0.64 16.36 25.97
C GLY A 153 0.11 17.10 24.73
N TYR A 154 0.50 16.70 23.51
CA TYR A 154 0.11 17.40 22.27
C TYR A 154 -1.38 17.33 21.96
N LEU A 155 -2.05 16.22 22.28
CA LEU A 155 -3.46 15.98 21.95
C LEU A 155 -4.40 16.07 23.17
N ARG A 156 -3.93 16.62 24.29
CA ARG A 156 -4.75 16.78 25.50
C ARG A 156 -5.94 17.69 25.25
N GLY A 157 -7.15 17.20 25.55
CA GLY A 157 -8.39 17.94 25.34
C GLY A 157 -8.96 17.86 23.92
N ILE A 158 -8.22 17.30 22.95
CA ILE A 158 -8.68 17.11 21.57
C ILE A 158 -9.17 15.66 21.39
N VAL A 159 -8.40 14.68 21.87
CA VAL A 159 -8.73 13.26 21.76
C VAL A 159 -9.40 12.80 23.07
N SER A 160 -10.63 12.33 22.96
CA SER A 160 -11.43 11.77 24.05
C SER A 160 -11.38 10.24 24.04
N ILE A 161 -11.89 9.64 25.13
CA ILE A 161 -12.03 8.18 25.24
C ILE A 161 -12.93 7.59 24.14
N GLU A 162 -13.89 8.38 23.65
CA GLU A 162 -14.78 7.95 22.56
C GLU A 162 -14.03 7.74 21.25
N HIS A 163 -13.04 8.58 20.94
CA HIS A 163 -12.18 8.39 19.77
C HIS A 163 -11.39 7.06 19.85
N PHE A 164 -10.88 6.70 21.02
CA PHE A 164 -10.22 5.40 21.22
C PHE A 164 -11.20 4.23 21.11
N HIS A 165 -12.43 4.40 21.62
CA HIS A 165 -13.47 3.40 21.48
C HIS A 165 -13.83 3.16 20.01
N ASP A 166 -13.93 4.21 19.21
CA ASP A 166 -14.21 4.09 17.77
C ASP A 166 -13.03 3.46 17.01
N LEU A 167 -11.79 3.85 17.33
CA LEU A 167 -10.61 3.19 16.76
C LEU A 167 -10.55 1.72 17.13
N GLY A 168 -10.91 1.36 18.37
CA GLY A 168 -11.02 -0.03 18.82
C GLY A 168 -12.05 -0.85 18.03
N LYS A 169 -13.21 -0.27 17.73
CA LYS A 169 -14.23 -0.90 16.88
C LYS A 169 -13.71 -1.15 15.47
N TYR A 170 -13.03 -0.16 14.86
CA TYR A 170 -12.44 -0.34 13.54
C TYR A 170 -11.33 -1.40 13.54
N LEU A 171 -10.45 -1.41 14.53
CA LEU A 171 -9.42 -2.44 14.69
C LEU A 171 -10.05 -3.83 14.78
N PHE A 172 -11.06 -4.00 15.62
CA PHE A 172 -11.76 -5.27 15.76
C PHE A 172 -12.42 -5.69 14.45
N ALA A 173 -13.19 -4.80 13.81
CA ALA A 173 -13.90 -5.09 12.57
C ALA A 173 -12.94 -5.50 11.44
N PHE A 174 -11.82 -4.78 11.27
CA PHE A 174 -10.82 -5.12 10.25
C PHE A 174 -9.99 -6.35 10.60
N THR A 175 -9.79 -6.66 11.87
CA THR A 175 -9.18 -7.94 12.28
C THR A 175 -10.05 -9.12 11.87
N VAL A 176 -11.34 -9.06 12.17
CA VAL A 176 -12.32 -10.11 11.78
C VAL A 176 -12.38 -10.22 10.24
N PHE A 177 -12.45 -9.11 9.55
CA PHE A 177 -12.49 -9.07 8.09
C PHE A 177 -11.22 -9.67 7.47
N TYR A 178 -10.04 -9.29 7.97
CA TYR A 178 -8.77 -9.85 7.51
C TYR A 178 -8.67 -11.35 7.73
N CYS A 179 -9.04 -11.83 8.92
CA CYS A 179 -9.05 -13.27 9.23
C CYS A 179 -10.04 -14.04 8.35
N TYR A 180 -11.21 -13.46 8.06
CA TYR A 180 -12.20 -14.07 7.18
C TYR A 180 -11.65 -14.25 5.76
N ILE A 181 -11.04 -13.20 5.19
CA ILE A 181 -10.47 -13.28 3.83
C ILE A 181 -9.24 -14.19 3.79
N ALA A 182 -8.44 -14.24 4.85
CA ALA A 182 -7.27 -15.12 4.92
C ALA A 182 -7.65 -16.61 4.96
N GLY A 183 -8.84 -16.94 5.47
CA GLY A 183 -9.37 -18.31 5.55
C GLY A 183 -10.27 -18.74 4.41
N ALA A 184 -10.60 -17.83 3.50
CA ALA A 184 -11.47 -18.09 2.33
C ALA A 184 -10.63 -18.42 1.09
#